data_a4ba52f4c818284745fd2949fa8c2e9b
#
_entry.id   a4ba52f4c818284745fd2949fa8c2e9b
#
_cell.length_a   1.000
_cell.length_b   1.000
_cell.length_c   1.000
_cell.angle_alpha   90.00
_cell.angle_beta   90.00
_cell.angle_gamma   90.00
#
_symmetry.space_group_name_H-M   'P 1'
#
loop_
_entity.id
_entity.type
_entity.pdbx_description
1 polymer ?
#
loop_
_entity_poly.entity_id
_entity_poly.type
_entity_poly.pdbx_seq_one_letter_code
_entity_poly.pdbx_strand_id
1 'polypeptide(L)'
;DTAVLHLKTGFPMGFQMSVMCIGQLAMQAVVNSLGTAAVAGYTAASKADQLSVLVNNAMMTAISNYVAQNFGAGRWDRIRQGVRACLIQTEAFNLIMCIGILLLRHPIVRMFLSDSTKEIYHYSDMYLTIVAPFYFVLGLLAVYRTSIQSMQNGKAPFAACMIELVMRIAATVGLSLIHISEPTRLGMI
;
A
#
# COMPACT_ATOMS: atom_id res chain seq x y z
N ASP A 1 -21.05 -14.28 -23.65
CA ASP A 1 -19.64 -14.31 -24.07
C ASP A 1 -18.68 -14.09 -22.91
N THR A 2 -18.10 -15.18 -22.42
CA THR A 2 -17.19 -15.22 -21.27
C THR A 2 -15.95 -14.34 -21.51
N ALA A 3 -15.44 -14.29 -22.74
CA ALA A 3 -14.30 -13.47 -23.13
C ALA A 3 -14.56 -11.96 -22.94
N VAL A 4 -15.73 -11.47 -23.30
CA VAL A 4 -16.12 -10.06 -23.12
C VAL A 4 -16.23 -9.71 -21.64
N LEU A 5 -16.72 -10.65 -20.81
CA LEU A 5 -16.78 -10.45 -19.36
C LEU A 5 -15.38 -10.36 -18.75
N HIS A 6 -14.46 -11.23 -19.17
CA HIS A 6 -13.05 -11.17 -18.73
C HIS A 6 -12.36 -9.87 -19.15
N LEU A 7 -12.59 -9.38 -20.35
CA LEU A 7 -12.05 -8.10 -20.81
C LEU A 7 -12.62 -6.92 -20.02
N LYS A 8 -13.93 -6.90 -19.77
CA LYS A 8 -14.60 -5.83 -19.00
C LYS A 8 -14.13 -5.74 -17.55
N THR A 9 -13.77 -6.86 -16.94
CA THR A 9 -13.23 -6.89 -15.57
C THR A 9 -11.71 -6.75 -15.53
N GLY A 10 -11.01 -7.36 -16.45
CA GLY A 10 -9.54 -7.37 -16.49
C GLY A 10 -8.93 -6.02 -16.89
N PHE A 11 -9.53 -5.31 -17.84
CA PHE A 11 -9.02 -4.02 -18.29
C PHE A 11 -8.95 -2.96 -17.18
N PRO A 12 -10.01 -2.73 -16.39
CA PRO A 12 -9.94 -1.80 -15.25
C PRO A 12 -8.92 -2.23 -14.19
N MET A 13 -8.75 -3.53 -13.94
CA MET A 13 -7.76 -4.05 -12.98
C MET A 13 -6.33 -3.84 -13.48
N GLY A 14 -6.07 -4.08 -14.78
CA GLY A 14 -4.77 -3.80 -15.40
C GLY A 14 -4.39 -2.33 -15.34
N PHE A 15 -5.34 -1.45 -15.65
CA PHE A 15 -5.15 -0.01 -15.54
C PHE A 15 -4.85 0.42 -14.10
N GLN A 16 -5.58 -0.12 -13.12
CA GLN A 16 -5.33 0.13 -11.70
C GLN A 16 -3.92 -0.29 -11.28
N MET A 17 -3.44 -1.46 -11.71
CA MET A 17 -2.07 -1.92 -11.44
C MET A 17 -1.04 -0.99 -12.05
N SER A 18 -1.25 -0.52 -13.30
CA SER A 18 -0.37 0.44 -13.96
C SER A 18 -0.25 1.75 -13.20
N VAL A 19 -1.36 2.28 -12.69
CA VAL A 19 -1.38 3.50 -11.85
C VAL A 19 -0.60 3.30 -10.56
N MET A 20 -0.73 2.14 -9.91
CA MET A 20 0.03 1.82 -8.71
C MET A 20 1.54 1.75 -9.00
N CYS A 21 1.94 1.10 -10.11
CA CYS A 21 3.34 1.02 -10.52
C CYS A 21 3.94 2.40 -10.81
N ILE A 22 3.21 3.28 -11.50
CA ILE A 22 3.64 4.67 -11.74
C ILE A 22 3.85 5.41 -10.41
N GLY A 23 2.92 5.24 -9.46
CA GLY A 23 3.05 5.82 -8.12
C GLY A 23 4.29 5.34 -7.37
N GLN A 24 4.64 4.05 -7.48
CA GLN A 24 5.85 3.49 -6.88
C GLN A 24 7.13 4.03 -7.56
N LEU A 25 7.13 4.16 -8.88
CA LEU A 25 8.28 4.74 -9.61
C LEU A 25 8.49 6.21 -9.24
N ALA A 26 7.42 6.99 -9.11
CA ALA A 26 7.50 8.38 -8.65
C ALA A 26 8.08 8.48 -7.23
N MET A 27 7.63 7.63 -6.31
CA MET A 27 8.16 7.55 -4.96
C MET A 27 9.66 7.21 -4.97
N GLN A 28 10.06 6.20 -5.77
CA GLN A 28 11.46 5.81 -5.91
C GLN A 28 12.33 6.94 -6.45
N ALA A 29 11.83 7.72 -7.41
CA ALA A 29 12.53 8.87 -7.96
C ALA A 29 12.77 9.95 -6.89
N VAL A 30 11.78 10.24 -6.05
CA VAL A 30 11.92 11.17 -4.93
C VAL A 30 12.94 10.66 -3.92
N VAL A 31 12.88 9.38 -3.52
CA VAL A 31 13.85 8.79 -2.58
C VAL A 31 15.27 8.87 -3.14
N ASN A 32 15.44 8.61 -4.43
CA ASN A 32 16.76 8.71 -5.09
C ASN A 32 17.32 10.14 -5.06
N SER A 33 16.47 11.16 -5.10
CA SER A 33 16.91 12.57 -5.04
C SER A 33 17.42 12.99 -3.65
N LEU A 34 17.06 12.23 -2.59
CA LEU A 34 17.47 12.50 -1.21
C LEU A 34 18.88 11.96 -0.86
N GLY A 35 19.52 11.25 -1.80
CA GLY A 35 20.89 10.73 -1.62
C GLY A 35 20.97 9.28 -1.17
N THR A 36 22.20 8.77 -1.12
CA THR A 36 22.48 7.33 -0.91
C THR A 36 22.02 6.80 0.45
N ALA A 37 22.13 7.60 1.51
CA ALA A 37 21.68 7.21 2.85
C ALA A 37 20.16 7.03 2.92
N ALA A 38 19.39 7.92 2.27
CA ALA A 38 17.94 7.80 2.17
C ALA A 38 17.52 6.56 1.37
N VAL A 39 18.19 6.29 0.24
CA VAL A 39 17.93 5.09 -0.58
C VAL A 39 18.22 3.82 0.23
N ALA A 40 19.33 3.74 0.93
CA ALA A 40 19.67 2.59 1.75
C ALA A 40 18.65 2.37 2.89
N GLY A 41 18.29 3.44 3.60
CA GLY A 41 17.30 3.41 4.68
C GLY A 41 15.91 2.99 4.19
N TYR A 42 15.43 3.58 3.10
CA TYR A 42 14.17 3.23 2.48
C TYR A 42 14.16 1.77 2.00
N THR A 43 15.26 1.31 1.38
CA THR A 43 15.36 -0.07 0.89
C THR A 43 15.30 -1.08 2.03
N ALA A 44 16.01 -0.85 3.14
CA ALA A 44 15.95 -1.72 4.30
C ALA A 44 14.55 -1.75 4.93
N ALA A 45 13.93 -0.58 5.09
CA ALA A 45 12.58 -0.47 5.65
C ALA A 45 11.53 -1.12 4.74
N SER A 46 11.62 -0.96 3.42
CA SER A 46 10.69 -1.57 2.47
C SER A 46 10.79 -3.09 2.42
N LYS A 47 11.94 -3.70 2.80
CA LYS A 47 12.04 -5.16 2.96
C LYS A 47 11.20 -5.66 4.13
N ALA A 48 11.16 -4.92 5.24
CA ALA A 48 10.27 -5.23 6.36
C ALA A 48 8.79 -5.08 5.96
N ASP A 49 8.47 -4.02 5.21
CA ASP A 49 7.12 -3.77 4.69
C ASP A 49 6.63 -4.89 3.76
N GLN A 50 7.50 -5.44 2.92
CA GLN A 50 7.17 -6.55 2.01
C GLN A 50 6.62 -7.79 2.74
N LEU A 51 7.02 -8.06 3.97
CA LEU A 51 6.46 -9.16 4.77
C LEU A 51 4.98 -8.90 5.09
N SER A 52 4.62 -7.67 5.47
CA SER A 52 3.24 -7.28 5.72
C SER A 52 2.41 -7.38 4.43
N VAL A 53 2.96 -6.91 3.31
CA VAL A 53 2.31 -6.97 1.99
C VAL A 53 2.04 -8.41 1.56
N LEU A 54 2.98 -9.33 1.78
CA LEU A 54 2.84 -10.74 1.41
C LEU A 54 1.65 -11.40 2.12
N VAL A 55 1.53 -11.20 3.44
CA VAL A 55 0.43 -11.79 4.21
C VAL A 55 -0.90 -11.13 3.85
N ASN A 56 -0.94 -9.82 3.68
CA ASN A 56 -2.13 -9.14 3.21
C ASN A 56 -2.58 -9.66 1.83
N ASN A 57 -1.67 -9.88 0.90
CA ASN A 57 -1.99 -10.45 -0.42
C ASN A 57 -2.57 -11.87 -0.31
N ALA A 58 -2.07 -12.71 0.59
CA ALA A 58 -2.63 -14.02 0.85
C ALA A 58 -4.07 -13.93 1.38
N MET A 59 -4.34 -13.02 2.32
CA MET A 59 -5.70 -12.75 2.83
C MET A 59 -6.63 -12.26 1.73
N MET A 60 -6.15 -11.35 0.85
CA MET A 60 -6.94 -10.85 -0.29
C MET A 60 -7.29 -11.97 -1.27
N THR A 61 -6.36 -12.87 -1.55
CA THR A 61 -6.61 -14.05 -2.40
C THR A 61 -7.66 -14.96 -1.79
N ALA A 62 -7.57 -15.24 -0.49
CA ALA A 62 -8.52 -16.07 0.23
C ALA A 62 -9.94 -15.47 0.20
N ILE A 63 -10.08 -14.18 0.55
CA ILE A 63 -11.39 -13.51 0.57
C ILE A 63 -11.97 -13.37 -0.83
N SER A 64 -11.15 -13.14 -1.85
CA SER A 64 -11.58 -13.06 -3.25
C SER A 64 -12.27 -14.35 -3.68
N ASN A 65 -11.61 -15.50 -3.46
CA ASN A 65 -12.17 -16.80 -3.80
C ASN A 65 -13.44 -17.12 -3.01
N TYR A 66 -13.44 -16.82 -1.71
CA TYR A 66 -14.60 -17.04 -0.85
C TYR A 66 -15.82 -16.22 -1.30
N VAL A 67 -15.62 -14.93 -1.55
CA VAL A 67 -16.69 -14.02 -1.99
C VAL A 67 -17.21 -14.43 -3.37
N ALA A 68 -16.32 -14.71 -4.32
CA ALA A 68 -16.72 -15.11 -5.68
C ALA A 68 -17.60 -16.37 -5.70
N GLN A 69 -17.21 -17.41 -4.92
CA GLN A 69 -17.99 -18.65 -4.82
C GLN A 69 -19.37 -18.43 -4.17
N ASN A 70 -19.42 -17.68 -3.07
CA ASN A 70 -20.69 -17.40 -2.38
C ASN A 70 -21.58 -16.43 -3.17
N PHE A 71 -20.99 -15.53 -3.95
CA PHE A 71 -21.72 -14.65 -4.87
C PHE A 71 -22.40 -15.44 -5.99
N GLY A 72 -21.66 -16.37 -6.63
CA GLY A 72 -22.22 -17.28 -7.63
C GLY A 72 -23.34 -18.18 -7.08
N ALA A 73 -23.28 -18.52 -5.79
CA ALA A 73 -24.31 -19.31 -5.09
C ALA A 73 -25.47 -18.46 -4.51
N GLY A 74 -25.45 -17.13 -4.68
CA GLY A 74 -26.48 -16.22 -4.15
C GLY A 74 -26.50 -16.09 -2.62
N ARG A 75 -25.43 -16.49 -1.91
CA ARG A 75 -25.38 -16.56 -0.45
C ARG A 75 -24.83 -15.29 0.19
N TRP A 76 -25.60 -14.23 0.18
CA TRP A 76 -25.21 -12.91 0.71
C TRP A 76 -24.84 -12.91 2.19
N ASP A 77 -25.52 -13.71 3.01
CA ASP A 77 -25.20 -13.79 4.45
C ASP A 77 -23.81 -14.35 4.71
N ARG A 78 -23.40 -15.35 3.93
CA ARG A 78 -22.05 -15.89 4.00
C ARG A 78 -21.00 -14.87 3.55
N ILE A 79 -21.27 -14.10 2.50
CA ILE A 79 -20.37 -13.03 2.04
C ILE A 79 -20.13 -12.03 3.18
N ARG A 80 -21.18 -11.55 3.83
CA ARG A 80 -21.06 -10.61 4.96
C ARG A 80 -20.25 -11.19 6.11
N GLN A 81 -20.50 -12.44 6.49
CA GLN A 81 -19.77 -13.12 7.56
C GLN A 81 -18.29 -13.30 7.18
N GLY A 82 -18.00 -13.75 5.95
CA GLY A 82 -16.62 -13.96 5.48
C GLY A 82 -15.84 -12.66 5.38
N VAL A 83 -16.42 -11.58 4.85
CA VAL A 83 -15.79 -10.27 4.78
C VAL A 83 -15.49 -9.74 6.19
N ARG A 84 -16.44 -9.86 7.13
CA ARG A 84 -16.23 -9.46 8.53
C ARG A 84 -15.12 -10.27 9.20
N ALA A 85 -15.12 -11.59 9.01
CA ALA A 85 -14.09 -12.47 9.57
C ALA A 85 -12.70 -12.14 8.99
N CYS A 86 -12.59 -11.98 7.67
CA CYS A 86 -11.36 -11.60 7.00
C CYS A 86 -10.86 -10.23 7.49
N LEU A 87 -11.77 -9.25 7.65
CA LEU A 87 -11.42 -7.93 8.16
C LEU A 87 -10.80 -8.02 9.56
N ILE A 88 -11.45 -8.74 10.49
CA ILE A 88 -10.94 -8.92 11.86
C ILE A 88 -9.57 -9.58 11.84
N GLN A 89 -9.37 -10.62 11.02
CA GLN A 89 -8.10 -11.32 10.90
C GLN A 89 -7.00 -10.42 10.31
N THR A 90 -7.32 -9.67 9.26
CA THR A 90 -6.40 -8.73 8.61
C THR A 90 -5.98 -7.62 9.58
N GLU A 91 -6.94 -7.03 10.30
CA GLU A 91 -6.63 -5.96 11.25
C GLU A 91 -5.88 -6.47 12.48
N ALA A 92 -6.19 -7.67 12.97
CA ALA A 92 -5.41 -8.30 14.04
C ALA A 92 -3.96 -8.55 13.62
N PHE A 93 -3.75 -9.04 12.38
CA PHE A 93 -2.43 -9.20 11.82
C PHE A 93 -1.69 -7.86 11.65
N ASN A 94 -2.37 -6.84 11.11
CA ASN A 94 -1.81 -5.51 10.94
C ASN A 94 -1.41 -4.89 12.29
N LEU A 95 -2.17 -5.15 13.35
CA LEU A 95 -1.84 -4.72 14.72
C LEU A 95 -0.55 -5.39 15.20
N ILE A 96 -0.43 -6.70 15.03
CA ILE A 96 0.77 -7.46 15.40
C ILE A 96 1.98 -6.94 14.62
N MET A 97 1.83 -6.72 13.31
CA MET A 97 2.90 -6.19 12.45
C MET A 97 3.28 -4.76 12.82
N CYS A 98 2.30 -3.89 13.10
CA CYS A 98 2.56 -2.52 13.56
C CYS A 98 3.38 -2.51 14.86
N ILE A 99 2.96 -3.27 15.87
CA ILE A 99 3.68 -3.40 17.14
C ILE A 99 5.06 -4.02 16.90
N GLY A 100 5.14 -5.09 16.12
CA GLY A 100 6.39 -5.77 15.80
C GLY A 100 7.41 -4.85 15.11
N ILE A 101 6.96 -4.11 14.11
CA ILE A 101 7.81 -3.16 13.37
C ILE A 101 8.28 -2.03 14.30
N LEU A 102 7.40 -1.46 15.10
CA LEU A 102 7.77 -0.37 16.01
C LEU A 102 8.74 -0.83 17.12
N LEU A 103 8.63 -2.05 17.61
CA LEU A 103 9.54 -2.61 18.61
C LEU A 103 10.86 -3.09 18.01
N LEU A 104 10.81 -3.69 16.82
CA LEU A 104 11.96 -4.35 16.18
C LEU A 104 12.61 -3.52 15.07
N ARG A 105 12.25 -2.25 14.92
CA ARG A 105 12.74 -1.37 13.84
C ARG A 105 14.26 -1.34 13.75
N HIS A 106 14.98 -1.20 14.87
CA HIS A 106 16.44 -1.18 14.88
C HIS A 106 17.08 -2.54 14.54
N PRO A 107 16.67 -3.68 15.15
CA PRO A 107 17.15 -5.00 14.72
C PRO A 107 16.86 -5.31 13.25
N ILE A 108 15.68 -4.93 12.73
CA ILE A 108 15.29 -5.15 11.34
C ILE A 108 16.27 -4.45 10.39
N VAL A 109 16.57 -3.17 10.63
CA VAL A 109 17.51 -2.42 9.80
C VAL A 109 18.91 -3.04 9.84
N ARG A 110 19.37 -3.49 11.02
CA ARG A 110 20.67 -4.17 11.18
C ARG A 110 20.76 -5.50 10.42
N MET A 111 19.65 -6.23 10.26
CA MET A 111 19.64 -7.47 9.47
C MET A 111 19.96 -7.23 7.99
N PHE A 112 19.56 -6.08 7.45
CA PHE A 112 19.72 -5.77 6.03
C PHE A 112 20.95 -4.91 5.72
N LEU A 113 21.52 -4.23 6.73
CA LEU A 113 22.64 -3.30 6.57
C LEU A 113 23.61 -3.48 7.73
N SER A 114 24.77 -4.11 7.44
CA SER A 114 25.83 -4.38 8.44
C SER A 114 26.52 -3.11 8.94
N ASP A 115 26.71 -2.10 8.07
CA ASP A 115 27.38 -0.83 8.38
C ASP A 115 26.42 0.35 8.21
N SER A 116 25.44 0.43 9.13
CA SER A 116 24.43 1.50 9.07
C SER A 116 24.94 2.75 9.78
N THR A 117 25.02 3.86 9.05
CA THR A 117 25.26 5.19 9.64
C THR A 117 24.01 5.69 10.37
N LYS A 118 24.18 6.67 11.27
CA LYS A 118 23.05 7.30 11.99
C LYS A 118 21.98 7.86 11.04
N GLU A 119 22.40 8.36 9.87
CA GLU A 119 21.48 8.88 8.85
C GLU A 119 20.59 7.80 8.25
N ILE A 120 21.15 6.63 7.95
CA ILE A 120 20.39 5.48 7.40
C ILE A 120 19.32 5.03 8.40
N TYR A 121 19.67 4.94 9.69
CA TYR A 121 18.71 4.64 10.75
C TYR A 121 17.60 5.70 10.84
N HIS A 122 17.94 6.97 10.72
CA HIS A 122 16.97 8.05 10.77
C HIS A 122 15.92 7.93 9.66
N TYR A 123 16.34 7.71 8.42
CA TYR A 123 15.42 7.54 7.29
C TYR A 123 14.54 6.29 7.43
N SER A 124 15.14 5.16 7.83
CA SER A 124 14.40 3.92 8.06
C SER A 124 13.36 4.05 9.18
N ASP A 125 13.77 4.67 10.28
CA ASP A 125 12.93 4.87 11.46
C ASP A 125 11.74 5.79 11.17
N MET A 126 12.00 6.89 10.45
CA MET A 126 10.99 7.82 10.01
C MET A 126 9.97 7.13 9.10
N TYR A 127 10.45 6.37 8.09
CA TYR A 127 9.57 5.64 7.19
C TYR A 127 8.69 4.63 7.93
N LEU A 128 9.29 3.73 8.73
CA LEU A 128 8.56 2.69 9.45
C LEU A 128 7.57 3.25 10.47
N THR A 129 7.94 4.33 11.16
CA THR A 129 7.06 4.98 12.14
C THR A 129 5.83 5.63 11.49
N ILE A 130 6.02 6.21 10.30
CA ILE A 130 4.92 6.84 9.56
C ILE A 130 4.03 5.78 8.92
N VAL A 131 4.60 4.75 8.29
CA VAL A 131 3.85 3.77 7.49
C VAL A 131 3.08 2.77 8.38
N ALA A 132 3.64 2.36 9.52
CA ALA A 132 3.04 1.30 10.36
C ALA A 132 1.58 1.59 10.78
N PRO A 133 1.18 2.78 11.22
CA PRO A 133 -0.22 3.07 11.54
C PRO A 133 -1.17 3.00 10.33
N PHE A 134 -0.65 3.26 9.13
CA PHE A 134 -1.47 3.23 7.91
C PHE A 134 -1.82 1.81 7.44
N TYR A 135 -1.19 0.75 7.99
CA TYR A 135 -1.56 -0.62 7.68
C TYR A 135 -3.03 -0.92 7.97
N PHE A 136 -3.60 -0.31 9.03
CA PHE A 136 -5.01 -0.47 9.34
C PHE A 136 -5.90 0.08 8.22
N VAL A 137 -5.62 1.28 7.76
CA VAL A 137 -6.39 1.92 6.68
C VAL A 137 -6.24 1.13 5.38
N LEU A 138 -5.02 0.67 5.08
CA LEU A 138 -4.73 -0.14 3.89
C LEU A 138 -5.40 -1.51 3.95
N GLY A 139 -5.41 -2.18 5.11
CA GLY A 139 -6.09 -3.46 5.32
C GLY A 139 -7.59 -3.34 5.10
N LEU A 140 -8.23 -2.36 5.72
CA LEU A 140 -9.65 -2.06 5.52
C LEU A 140 -9.98 -1.82 4.04
N LEU A 141 -9.22 -0.94 3.38
CA LEU A 141 -9.39 -0.61 1.97
C LEU A 141 -9.23 -1.85 1.08
N ALA A 142 -8.20 -2.66 1.32
CA ALA A 142 -7.90 -3.84 0.54
C ALA A 142 -8.99 -4.91 0.65
N VAL A 143 -9.49 -5.22 1.86
CA VAL A 143 -10.56 -6.20 2.08
C VAL A 143 -11.84 -5.78 1.37
N TYR A 144 -12.28 -4.53 1.53
CA TYR A 144 -13.49 -4.05 0.86
C TYR A 144 -13.33 -3.98 -0.66
N ARG A 145 -12.21 -3.45 -1.15
CA ARG A 145 -11.91 -3.37 -2.59
C ARG A 145 -11.95 -4.75 -3.23
N THR A 146 -11.23 -5.72 -2.66
CA THR A 146 -11.19 -7.10 -3.17
C THR A 146 -12.54 -7.77 -3.12
N SER A 147 -13.30 -7.58 -2.04
CA SER A 147 -14.64 -8.16 -1.90
C SER A 147 -15.60 -7.62 -2.96
N ILE A 148 -15.59 -6.32 -3.24
CA ILE A 148 -16.44 -5.69 -4.25
C ILE A 148 -16.03 -6.15 -5.67
N GLN A 149 -14.73 -6.25 -5.95
CA GLN A 149 -14.21 -6.77 -7.21
C GLN A 149 -14.66 -8.22 -7.45
N SER A 150 -14.62 -9.05 -6.42
CA SER A 150 -15.01 -10.47 -6.48
C SER A 150 -16.50 -10.69 -6.70
N MET A 151 -17.33 -9.68 -6.44
CA MET A 151 -18.77 -9.66 -6.80
C MET A 151 -19.02 -9.17 -8.24
N GLN A 152 -18.00 -9.19 -9.10
CA GLN A 152 -18.06 -8.73 -10.49
C GLN A 152 -18.39 -7.22 -10.65
N ASN A 153 -18.31 -6.45 -9.58
CA ASN A 153 -18.50 -5.00 -9.64
C ASN A 153 -17.14 -4.30 -9.78
N GLY A 154 -16.64 -4.20 -11.00
CA GLY A 154 -15.39 -3.49 -11.31
C GLY A 154 -15.51 -1.96 -11.30
N LYS A 155 -16.73 -1.40 -11.37
CA LYS A 155 -16.94 0.04 -11.50
C LYS A 155 -16.56 0.81 -10.23
N ALA A 156 -16.95 0.33 -9.06
CA ALA A 156 -16.66 1.00 -7.79
C ALA A 156 -15.15 1.00 -7.44
N PRO A 157 -14.42 -0.13 -7.53
CA PRO A 157 -12.97 -0.12 -7.36
C PRO A 157 -12.21 0.70 -8.41
N PHE A 158 -12.70 0.75 -9.65
CA PHE A 158 -12.13 1.59 -10.69
C PHE A 158 -12.30 3.08 -10.37
N ALA A 159 -13.50 3.51 -9.95
CA ALA A 159 -13.75 4.89 -9.54
C ALA A 159 -12.86 5.27 -8.33
N ALA A 160 -12.74 4.39 -7.34
CA ALA A 160 -11.85 4.60 -6.20
C ALA A 160 -10.38 4.76 -6.63
N CYS A 161 -9.91 3.97 -7.60
CA CYS A 161 -8.57 4.07 -8.16
C CYS A 161 -8.35 5.41 -8.88
N MET A 162 -9.34 5.89 -9.63
CA MET A 162 -9.26 7.21 -10.29
C MET A 162 -9.18 8.36 -9.29
N ILE A 163 -9.97 8.29 -8.21
CA ILE A 163 -9.89 9.27 -7.11
C ILE A 163 -8.51 9.23 -6.45
N GLU A 164 -8.00 8.03 -6.15
CA GLU A 164 -6.66 7.84 -5.60
C GLU A 164 -5.58 8.43 -6.49
N LEU A 165 -5.66 8.22 -7.81
CA LEU A 165 -4.74 8.81 -8.79
C LEU A 165 -4.76 10.34 -8.74
N VAL A 166 -5.96 10.94 -8.78
CA VAL A 166 -6.11 12.40 -8.71
C VAL A 166 -5.53 12.95 -7.40
N MET A 167 -5.81 12.28 -6.27
CA MET A 167 -5.26 12.68 -4.98
C MET A 167 -3.72 12.56 -4.93
N ARG A 168 -3.13 11.52 -5.52
CA ARG A 168 -1.67 11.36 -5.62
C ARG A 168 -1.04 12.47 -6.46
N ILE A 169 -1.63 12.78 -7.62
CA ILE A 169 -1.16 13.87 -8.49
C ILE A 169 -1.26 15.21 -7.75
N ALA A 170 -2.39 15.51 -7.12
CA ALA A 170 -2.61 16.74 -6.38
C ALA A 170 -1.61 16.88 -5.22
N ALA A 171 -1.36 15.81 -4.46
CA ALA A 171 -0.37 15.80 -3.38
C ALA A 171 1.06 16.03 -3.91
N THR A 172 1.44 15.36 -5.01
CA THR A 172 2.78 15.49 -5.62
C THR A 172 2.99 16.90 -6.15
N VAL A 173 2.01 17.48 -6.84
CA VAL A 173 2.09 18.86 -7.36
C VAL A 173 2.11 19.86 -6.20
N GLY A 174 1.25 19.67 -5.19
CA GLY A 174 1.22 20.54 -4.01
C GLY A 174 2.54 20.55 -3.24
N LEU A 175 3.15 19.39 -3.01
CA LEU A 175 4.45 19.28 -2.36
C LEU A 175 5.58 19.84 -3.22
N SER A 176 5.54 19.65 -4.54
CA SER A 176 6.51 20.24 -5.47
C SER A 176 6.44 21.76 -5.45
N LEU A 177 5.24 22.35 -5.43
CA LEU A 177 5.07 23.80 -5.35
C LEU A 177 5.56 24.36 -4.02
N ILE A 178 5.39 23.66 -2.90
CA ILE A 178 5.92 24.06 -1.60
C ILE A 178 7.45 24.03 -1.61
N HIS A 179 8.07 22.99 -2.18
CA HIS A 179 9.53 22.90 -2.29
C HIS A 179 10.14 23.92 -3.26
N ILE A 180 9.45 24.27 -4.33
CA ILE A 180 9.92 25.32 -5.27
C ILE A 180 9.81 26.73 -4.65
N SER A 181 8.89 26.95 -3.71
CA SER A 181 8.72 28.25 -3.04
C SER A 181 9.70 28.48 -1.88
N GLU A 182 10.45 27.47 -1.42
CA GLU A 182 11.42 27.60 -0.33
C GLU A 182 12.89 27.92 -0.69
N PRO A 183 13.39 27.90 -1.94
CA PRO A 183 14.81 28.21 -2.19
C PRO A 183 15.18 29.69 -1.95
N THR A 184 14.25 30.58 -1.67
CA THR A 184 14.51 32.01 -1.48
C THR A 184 14.84 32.43 -0.05
N ARG A 185 14.76 31.54 0.95
CA ARG A 185 15.06 31.90 2.36
C ARG A 185 16.45 31.48 2.86
N LEU A 186 17.18 30.65 2.15
CA LEU A 186 18.55 30.22 2.54
C LEU A 186 19.67 30.94 1.81
N GLY A 187 19.38 31.92 1.00
CA GLY A 187 20.34 32.76 0.27
C GLY A 187 20.59 34.16 0.85
N MET A 188 20.09 34.46 2.04
CA MET A 188 20.30 35.74 2.72
C MET A 188 20.79 35.56 4.16
N ILE A 189 21.93 34.91 4.37
CA ILE A 189 22.79 35.13 5.54
C ILE A 189 24.25 34.91 5.08
#